data_15b94c9f03a0f6af3f53a81aa28c46e7
#
_entry.id   15b94c9f03a0f6af3f53a81aa28c46e7
#
_cell.length_a   1.000
_cell.length_b   1.000
_cell.length_c   1.000
_cell.angle_alpha   90.00
_cell.angle_beta   90.00
_cell.angle_gamma   90.00
#
_symmetry.space_group_name_H-M   'P 1'
#
loop_
_entity.id
_entity.type
_entity.pdbx_description
1 polymer ?
#
loop_
_entity_poly.entity_id
_entity_poly.type
_entity_poly.pdbx_seq_one_letter_code
_entity_poly.pdbx_strand_id
1 'polypeptide(L)'
;MERYYIEEDWRPLNATVPRPEGFVVIEEVNYTPCTAFRGDPNGRYAVFLLSKKGIDHFSAVSKVQSVLKRKVFYAGIKDANAITHQLIYIDTTGKPPEVTEWSDDNISLKFLGFMRGKFNHTGNIFEIAIELIGEPYDELKERIRVVSSVGELPAYIGYQRFGTRRPTTHIVGKKLVQRDWCGAVDYIVGRPFPNESEVAKRFRSLYDSGDLRAALEAIPKGFYQERAVLKALTASGNCFHALKASRIPLSFYVEAFQAYLFNRCLSENLDSNQLKIIVHGRYDPSDPVCRKVFLSEGVYDLNVPELKIKIGKLERPKMMRIRNLKMEENRISFALDRGMYATVVLREILRADPLLFT
;
A
#
# COMPACT_ATOMS: atom_id res chain seq x y z
N MET A 1 -16.07 1.08 9.27
CA MET A 1 -15.53 -0.06 8.51
C MET A 1 -16.05 0.04 7.09
N GLU A 2 -15.31 -0.50 6.15
CA GLU A 2 -15.70 -0.54 4.74
C GLU A 2 -16.90 -1.47 4.57
N ARG A 3 -17.93 -1.03 3.85
CA ARG A 3 -19.08 -1.86 3.47
C ARG A 3 -18.68 -2.78 2.31
N TYR A 4 -19.25 -3.97 2.25
CA TYR A 4 -19.28 -4.76 1.03
C TYR A 4 -20.23 -4.09 0.04
N TYR A 5 -19.91 -4.17 -1.23
CA TYR A 5 -20.68 -3.50 -2.28
C TYR A 5 -21.72 -4.43 -2.91
N ILE A 6 -21.34 -5.69 -3.09
CA ILE A 6 -22.25 -6.71 -3.60
C ILE A 6 -23.10 -7.22 -2.44
N GLU A 7 -24.42 -7.06 -2.54
CA GLU A 7 -25.40 -7.39 -1.49
C GLU A 7 -25.79 -8.90 -1.49
N GLU A 8 -24.83 -9.77 -1.78
CA GLU A 8 -25.01 -11.21 -1.69
C GLU A 8 -24.61 -11.72 -0.30
N ASP A 9 -25.34 -12.67 0.23
CA ASP A 9 -25.05 -13.31 1.53
C ASP A 9 -23.92 -14.34 1.39
N TRP A 10 -22.77 -13.86 0.96
CA TRP A 10 -21.56 -14.68 0.79
C TRP A 10 -20.85 -14.90 2.12
N ARG A 11 -20.71 -16.17 2.50
CA ARG A 11 -19.84 -16.54 3.62
C ARG A 11 -18.38 -16.28 3.31
N PRO A 12 -17.51 -16.09 4.32
CA PRO A 12 -16.07 -16.04 4.09
C PRO A 12 -15.54 -17.34 3.47
N LEU A 13 -14.71 -17.25 2.44
CA LEU A 13 -13.97 -18.38 1.89
C LEU A 13 -12.66 -18.57 2.65
N ASN A 14 -12.34 -19.82 2.97
CA ASN A 14 -11.05 -20.16 3.58
C ASN A 14 -9.98 -20.22 2.48
N ALA A 15 -9.36 -19.08 2.23
CA ALA A 15 -8.46 -18.86 1.10
C ALA A 15 -7.14 -18.22 1.52
N THR A 16 -6.06 -18.62 0.85
CA THR A 16 -4.75 -17.97 0.96
C THR A 16 -4.22 -17.57 -0.41
N VAL A 17 -3.28 -16.62 -0.42
CA VAL A 17 -2.53 -16.22 -1.60
C VAL A 17 -1.06 -16.52 -1.35
N PRO A 18 -0.47 -17.52 -2.04
CA PRO A 18 0.95 -17.85 -1.84
C PRO A 18 1.82 -16.69 -2.31
N ARG A 19 2.70 -16.22 -1.44
CA ARG A 19 3.59 -15.09 -1.71
C ARG A 19 5.05 -15.53 -1.73
N PRO A 20 5.87 -14.96 -2.61
CA PRO A 20 5.57 -13.96 -3.65
C PRO A 20 5.02 -14.55 -4.94
N GLU A 21 5.08 -15.87 -5.17
CA GLU A 21 4.84 -16.56 -6.45
C GLU A 21 3.39 -16.44 -6.93
N GLY A 22 2.46 -16.43 -6.01
CA GLY A 22 1.02 -16.34 -6.30
C GLY A 22 0.51 -14.91 -6.45
N PHE A 23 1.36 -13.89 -6.40
CA PHE A 23 0.92 -12.51 -6.57
C PHE A 23 1.82 -11.76 -7.55
N VAL A 24 1.36 -11.69 -8.80
CA VAL A 24 2.08 -11.02 -9.88
C VAL A 24 1.44 -9.69 -10.19
N VAL A 25 2.26 -8.64 -10.34
CA VAL A 25 1.83 -7.29 -10.71
C VAL A 25 2.59 -6.84 -11.94
N ILE A 26 1.87 -6.54 -13.01
CA ILE A 26 2.41 -6.05 -14.27
C ILE A 26 1.95 -4.60 -14.47
N GLU A 27 2.88 -3.67 -14.52
CA GLU A 27 2.57 -2.26 -14.78
C GLU A 27 1.96 -2.08 -16.17
N GLU A 28 0.92 -1.25 -16.27
CA GLU A 28 0.35 -0.82 -17.54
C GLU A 28 0.85 0.57 -17.93
N VAL A 29 1.29 0.69 -19.16
CA VAL A 29 1.65 1.96 -19.79
C VAL A 29 0.76 2.18 -21.01
N ASN A 30 -0.01 3.26 -21.01
CA ASN A 30 -1.03 3.52 -22.03
C ASN A 30 -2.00 2.34 -22.20
N TYR A 31 -2.45 1.74 -21.09
CA TYR A 31 -3.33 0.55 -21.08
C TYR A 31 -2.74 -0.70 -21.76
N THR A 32 -1.42 -0.74 -21.91
CA THR A 32 -0.70 -1.89 -22.46
C THR A 32 0.27 -2.44 -21.39
N PRO A 33 0.40 -3.78 -21.24
CA PRO A 33 1.34 -4.36 -20.30
C PRO A 33 2.78 -3.89 -20.57
N CYS A 34 3.50 -3.51 -19.54
CA CYS A 34 4.90 -3.07 -19.68
C CYS A 34 5.82 -4.13 -20.29
N THR A 35 5.48 -5.40 -20.18
CA THR A 35 6.18 -6.54 -20.82
C THR A 35 6.06 -6.53 -22.32
N ALA A 36 5.02 -5.93 -22.88
CA ALA A 36 4.82 -5.75 -24.32
C ALA A 36 5.41 -4.43 -24.84
N PHE A 37 5.93 -3.56 -23.96
CA PHE A 37 6.52 -2.29 -24.36
C PHE A 37 7.71 -2.50 -25.31
N ARG A 38 7.79 -1.66 -26.34
CA ARG A 38 8.93 -1.56 -27.25
C ARG A 38 9.30 -0.10 -27.37
N GLY A 39 10.54 0.21 -27.02
CA GLY A 39 11.07 1.54 -27.15
C GLY A 39 11.43 1.90 -28.59
N ASP A 40 11.64 3.19 -28.83
CA ASP A 40 12.16 3.71 -30.07
C ASP A 40 13.65 3.31 -30.26
N PRO A 41 14.17 3.28 -31.50
CA PRO A 41 15.59 3.07 -31.73
C PRO A 41 16.46 4.21 -31.18
N ASN A 42 15.89 5.42 -31.03
CA ASN A 42 16.57 6.62 -30.57
C ASN A 42 15.69 7.42 -29.58
N GLY A 43 16.31 8.03 -28.58
CA GLY A 43 15.63 8.88 -27.62
C GLY A 43 16.57 9.31 -26.50
N ARG A 44 16.15 10.26 -25.70
CA ARG A 44 16.94 10.78 -24.59
C ARG A 44 17.09 9.77 -23.44
N TYR A 45 16.04 8.99 -23.18
CA TYR A 45 15.96 8.11 -22.03
C TYR A 45 16.02 6.66 -22.49
N ALA A 46 16.95 5.88 -21.95
CA ALA A 46 16.96 4.43 -22.12
C ALA A 46 15.95 3.78 -21.17
N VAL A 47 15.06 2.95 -21.70
CA VAL A 47 13.99 2.27 -20.99
C VAL A 47 14.34 0.83 -20.73
N PHE A 48 14.08 0.36 -19.53
CA PHE A 48 14.29 -1.02 -19.13
C PHE A 48 13.01 -1.62 -18.53
N LEU A 49 12.82 -2.90 -18.77
CA LEU A 49 11.92 -3.72 -17.98
C LEU A 49 12.67 -4.16 -16.72
N LEU A 50 12.16 -3.77 -15.57
CA LEU A 50 12.59 -4.25 -14.26
C LEU A 50 11.59 -5.30 -13.78
N SER A 51 12.07 -6.54 -13.61
CA SER A 51 11.32 -7.60 -12.93
C SER A 51 11.99 -7.88 -11.59
N LYS A 52 11.20 -7.98 -10.53
CA LYS A 52 11.70 -8.31 -9.19
C LYS A 52 10.79 -9.30 -8.47
N LYS A 53 11.37 -10.11 -7.57
CA LYS A 53 10.68 -11.13 -6.78
C LYS A 53 11.12 -11.07 -5.32
N GLY A 54 10.19 -10.87 -4.40
CA GLY A 54 10.44 -10.98 -2.96
C GLY A 54 11.45 -9.96 -2.40
N ILE A 55 11.65 -8.83 -3.07
CA ILE A 55 12.55 -7.75 -2.62
C ILE A 55 11.80 -6.42 -2.60
N ASP A 56 12.11 -5.57 -1.63
CA ASP A 56 11.49 -4.24 -1.55
C ASP A 56 11.94 -3.34 -2.72
N HIS A 57 11.07 -2.39 -3.04
CA HIS A 57 11.25 -1.51 -4.19
C HIS A 57 12.54 -0.69 -4.13
N PHE A 58 12.84 -0.11 -2.97
CA PHE A 58 14.00 0.80 -2.84
C PHE A 58 15.32 0.04 -2.90
N SER A 59 15.38 -1.15 -2.29
CA SER A 59 16.54 -2.06 -2.39
C SER A 59 16.76 -2.49 -3.83
N ALA A 60 15.70 -2.86 -4.55
CA ALA A 60 15.80 -3.22 -5.96
C ALA A 60 16.32 -2.05 -6.81
N VAL A 61 15.73 -0.86 -6.66
CA VAL A 61 16.16 0.35 -7.38
C VAL A 61 17.60 0.73 -7.03
N SER A 62 18.00 0.62 -5.77
CA SER A 62 19.39 0.89 -5.34
C SER A 62 20.39 -0.04 -6.01
N LYS A 63 20.10 -1.35 -6.07
CA LYS A 63 20.93 -2.32 -6.80
C LYS A 63 21.03 -1.97 -8.28
N VAL A 64 19.90 -1.70 -8.94
CA VAL A 64 19.85 -1.32 -10.36
C VAL A 64 20.64 -0.03 -10.62
N GLN A 65 20.54 0.97 -9.75
CA GLN A 65 21.34 2.21 -9.85
C GLN A 65 22.85 1.93 -9.77
N SER A 66 23.26 1.00 -8.91
CA SER A 66 24.66 0.57 -8.81
C SER A 66 25.15 -0.12 -10.07
N VAL A 67 24.31 -0.97 -10.69
CA VAL A 67 24.62 -1.67 -11.95
C VAL A 67 24.70 -0.69 -13.12
N LEU A 68 23.69 0.16 -13.26
CA LEU A 68 23.60 1.12 -14.37
C LEU A 68 24.52 2.34 -14.18
N LYS A 69 25.06 2.56 -12.98
CA LYS A 69 25.85 3.74 -12.58
C LYS A 69 25.14 5.06 -12.91
N ARG A 70 23.81 5.05 -12.85
CA ARG A 70 22.94 6.17 -13.21
C ARG A 70 21.74 6.24 -12.28
N LYS A 71 21.20 7.45 -12.13
CA LYS A 71 19.92 7.65 -11.43
C LYS A 71 18.79 6.98 -12.20
N VAL A 72 18.05 6.13 -11.53
CA VAL A 72 16.87 5.42 -12.06
C VAL A 72 15.59 6.20 -11.75
N PHE A 73 14.75 6.34 -12.76
CA PHE A 73 13.41 6.92 -12.65
C PHE A 73 12.35 5.84 -12.88
N TYR A 74 11.22 5.96 -12.16
CA TYR A 74 10.09 5.02 -12.22
C TYR A 74 8.77 5.75 -11.94
N ALA A 75 7.64 5.16 -12.30
CA ALA A 75 6.33 5.79 -12.16
C ALA A 75 5.62 5.46 -10.84
N GLY A 76 5.95 4.35 -10.21
CA GLY A 76 5.31 3.91 -8.97
C GLY A 76 6.14 2.93 -8.17
N ILE A 77 5.84 2.85 -6.87
CA ILE A 77 6.43 1.85 -5.96
C ILE A 77 5.65 0.54 -6.13
N LYS A 78 6.34 -0.58 -6.14
CA LYS A 78 5.76 -1.93 -6.26
C LYS A 78 5.98 -2.72 -4.98
N ASP A 79 5.02 -3.61 -4.68
CA ASP A 79 5.00 -4.45 -3.49
C ASP A 79 6.31 -5.25 -3.31
N ALA A 80 6.73 -5.39 -2.05
CA ALA A 80 7.93 -6.17 -1.71
C ALA A 80 7.68 -7.67 -1.84
N ASN A 81 6.55 -8.16 -1.33
CA ASN A 81 6.21 -9.57 -1.28
C ASN A 81 5.35 -10.00 -2.49
N ALA A 82 5.89 -9.78 -3.69
CA ALA A 82 5.25 -10.09 -4.97
C ALA A 82 6.29 -10.29 -6.07
N ILE A 83 5.87 -10.86 -7.19
CA ILE A 83 6.58 -10.75 -8.46
C ILE A 83 6.05 -9.51 -9.17
N THR A 84 6.92 -8.59 -9.55
CA THR A 84 6.48 -7.35 -10.18
C THR A 84 7.28 -7.02 -11.42
N HIS A 85 6.58 -6.55 -12.46
CA HIS A 85 7.16 -6.07 -13.71
C HIS A 85 6.79 -4.60 -13.88
N GLN A 86 7.80 -3.74 -14.09
CA GLN A 86 7.59 -2.32 -14.30
C GLN A 86 8.62 -1.71 -15.24
N LEU A 87 8.28 -0.58 -15.87
CA LEU A 87 9.26 0.20 -16.61
C LEU A 87 10.04 1.11 -15.67
N ILE A 88 11.34 1.12 -15.89
CA ILE A 88 12.24 2.12 -15.35
C ILE A 88 13.01 2.78 -16.48
N TYR A 89 13.56 3.97 -16.25
CA TYR A 89 14.36 4.64 -17.26
C TYR A 89 15.50 5.43 -16.64
N ILE A 90 16.54 5.63 -17.45
CA ILE A 90 17.70 6.46 -17.12
C ILE A 90 17.91 7.52 -18.20
N ASP A 91 18.43 8.69 -17.83
CA ASP A 91 18.85 9.70 -18.81
C ASP A 91 20.23 9.33 -19.36
N THR A 92 20.28 9.01 -20.64
CA THR A 92 21.51 8.65 -21.35
C THR A 92 21.93 9.74 -22.34
N THR A 93 21.15 10.82 -22.44
CA THR A 93 21.35 11.86 -23.47
C THR A 93 21.42 11.29 -24.89
N GLY A 94 20.68 10.17 -25.14
CA GLY A 94 20.60 9.49 -26.44
C GLY A 94 21.70 8.47 -26.71
N LYS A 95 22.64 8.24 -25.80
CA LYS A 95 23.68 7.22 -25.96
C LYS A 95 23.17 5.84 -25.52
N PRO A 96 23.54 4.76 -26.22
CA PRO A 96 23.22 3.40 -25.76
C PRO A 96 23.74 3.13 -24.36
N PRO A 97 22.97 2.41 -23.52
CA PRO A 97 23.45 2.00 -22.20
C PRO A 97 24.57 0.93 -22.36
N GLU A 98 25.55 0.96 -21.44
CA GLU A 98 26.59 -0.06 -21.41
C GLU A 98 26.06 -1.44 -21.02
N VAL A 99 25.04 -1.47 -20.14
CA VAL A 99 24.36 -2.66 -19.68
C VAL A 99 23.01 -2.74 -20.36
N THR A 100 22.78 -3.76 -21.17
CA THR A 100 21.50 -4.03 -21.85
C THR A 100 20.68 -5.12 -21.17
N GLU A 101 21.32 -6.01 -20.43
CA GLU A 101 20.69 -7.09 -19.67
C GLU A 101 21.52 -7.39 -18.43
N TRP A 102 20.83 -7.61 -17.30
CA TRP A 102 21.45 -7.99 -16.04
C TRP A 102 20.45 -8.72 -15.16
N SER A 103 20.89 -9.69 -14.36
CA SER A 103 20.06 -10.38 -13.39
C SER A 103 20.85 -10.84 -12.17
N ASP A 104 20.16 -10.95 -11.04
CA ASP A 104 20.55 -11.73 -9.86
C ASP A 104 19.39 -12.64 -9.42
N ASP A 105 19.45 -13.22 -8.23
CA ASP A 105 18.43 -14.15 -7.73
C ASP A 105 17.03 -13.53 -7.63
N ASN A 106 16.92 -12.23 -7.44
CA ASN A 106 15.68 -11.53 -7.15
C ASN A 106 15.29 -10.47 -8.18
N ILE A 107 16.19 -10.09 -9.06
CA ILE A 107 15.99 -8.97 -9.99
C ILE A 107 16.46 -9.37 -11.39
N SER A 108 15.66 -9.02 -12.40
CA SER A 108 16.13 -9.01 -13.78
C SER A 108 15.87 -7.65 -14.42
N LEU A 109 16.77 -7.23 -15.26
CA LEU A 109 16.77 -5.98 -15.99
C LEU A 109 17.00 -6.24 -17.46
N LYS A 110 16.14 -5.70 -18.33
CA LYS A 110 16.25 -5.85 -19.79
C LYS A 110 16.01 -4.52 -20.48
N PHE A 111 16.94 -4.07 -21.30
CA PHE A 111 16.79 -2.90 -22.13
C PHE A 111 15.75 -3.13 -23.23
N LEU A 112 14.83 -2.17 -23.41
CA LEU A 112 13.71 -2.26 -24.34
C LEU A 112 13.77 -1.22 -25.47
N GLY A 113 14.76 -0.35 -25.47
CA GLY A 113 14.86 0.77 -26.42
C GLY A 113 14.83 2.12 -25.73
N PHE A 114 14.54 3.16 -26.48
CA PHE A 114 14.55 4.54 -25.97
C PHE A 114 13.16 5.14 -25.94
N MET A 115 13.03 6.28 -25.25
CA MET A 115 11.89 7.16 -25.32
C MET A 115 12.33 8.62 -25.26
N ARG A 116 11.49 9.54 -25.78
CA ARG A 116 11.75 10.98 -25.78
C ARG A 116 11.28 11.68 -24.52
N GLY A 117 10.19 11.21 -23.94
CA GLY A 117 9.54 11.79 -22.76
C GLY A 117 9.22 10.74 -21.69
N LYS A 118 8.38 11.10 -20.73
CA LYS A 118 7.88 10.18 -19.69
C LYS A 118 6.77 9.31 -20.25
N PHE A 119 6.72 8.05 -19.85
CA PHE A 119 5.59 7.18 -20.15
C PHE A 119 4.40 7.45 -19.19
N ASN A 120 3.19 7.20 -19.68
CA ASN A 120 1.97 7.35 -18.92
C ASN A 120 1.63 6.03 -18.22
N HIS A 121 1.90 5.94 -16.94
CA HIS A 121 1.48 4.82 -16.11
C HIS A 121 -0.03 4.88 -15.87
N THR A 122 -0.78 4.02 -16.53
CA THR A 122 -2.25 4.01 -16.51
C THR A 122 -2.83 3.08 -15.46
N GLY A 123 -2.14 1.99 -15.13
CA GLY A 123 -2.65 1.01 -14.17
C GLY A 123 -1.70 -0.15 -13.90
N ASN A 124 -2.27 -1.21 -13.35
CA ASN A 124 -1.58 -2.48 -13.15
C ASN A 124 -2.51 -3.63 -13.51
N ILE A 125 -1.95 -4.66 -14.12
CA ILE A 125 -2.55 -5.98 -14.27
C ILE A 125 -2.11 -6.82 -13.08
N PHE A 126 -3.03 -7.55 -12.51
CA PHE A 126 -2.81 -8.48 -11.41
C PHE A 126 -3.10 -9.89 -11.88
N GLU A 127 -2.21 -10.82 -11.55
CA GLU A 127 -2.43 -12.26 -11.68
C GLU A 127 -2.21 -12.88 -10.31
N ILE A 128 -3.27 -13.41 -9.71
CA ILE A 128 -3.27 -13.81 -8.30
C ILE A 128 -3.74 -15.26 -8.20
N ALA A 129 -2.88 -16.13 -7.68
CA ALA A 129 -3.26 -17.49 -7.34
C ALA A 129 -4.02 -17.49 -6.01
N ILE A 130 -5.17 -18.17 -5.99
CA ILE A 130 -5.99 -18.35 -4.80
C ILE A 130 -5.97 -19.83 -4.47
N GLU A 131 -5.53 -20.17 -3.27
CA GLU A 131 -5.57 -21.51 -2.73
C GLU A 131 -6.72 -21.62 -1.73
N LEU A 132 -7.75 -22.40 -2.09
CA LEU A 132 -8.87 -22.71 -1.21
C LEU A 132 -8.53 -23.91 -0.31
N ILE A 133 -8.80 -23.78 0.98
CA ILE A 133 -8.52 -24.84 1.96
C ILE A 133 -9.81 -25.58 2.27
N GLY A 134 -9.94 -26.80 1.72
CA GLY A 134 -11.09 -27.67 1.97
C GLY A 134 -12.38 -27.24 1.27
N GLU A 135 -12.33 -26.38 0.28
CA GLU A 135 -13.49 -25.85 -0.43
C GLU A 135 -13.37 -26.01 -1.95
N PRO A 136 -14.49 -26.26 -2.66
CA PRO A 136 -14.48 -26.32 -4.12
C PRO A 136 -14.38 -24.93 -4.75
N TYR A 137 -13.78 -24.85 -5.93
CA TYR A 137 -13.61 -23.59 -6.68
C TYR A 137 -14.89 -23.08 -7.36
N ASP A 138 -15.97 -23.84 -7.36
CA ASP A 138 -17.19 -23.44 -8.08
C ASP A 138 -17.85 -22.20 -7.48
N GLU A 139 -17.87 -22.09 -6.14
CA GLU A 139 -18.36 -20.90 -5.45
C GLU A 139 -17.47 -19.68 -5.77
N LEU A 140 -16.15 -19.84 -5.78
CA LEU A 140 -15.23 -18.77 -6.14
C LEU A 140 -15.44 -18.31 -7.60
N LYS A 141 -15.63 -19.27 -8.53
CA LYS A 141 -15.91 -18.95 -9.94
C LYS A 141 -17.20 -18.14 -10.09
N GLU A 142 -18.25 -18.54 -9.35
CA GLU A 142 -19.53 -17.83 -9.39
C GLU A 142 -19.41 -16.40 -8.85
N ARG A 143 -18.73 -16.20 -7.73
CA ARG A 143 -18.47 -14.87 -7.18
C ARG A 143 -17.69 -13.99 -8.16
N ILE A 144 -16.71 -14.56 -8.85
CA ILE A 144 -15.94 -13.85 -9.89
C ILE A 144 -16.84 -13.42 -11.06
N ARG A 145 -17.80 -14.28 -11.48
CA ARG A 145 -18.77 -13.91 -12.51
C ARG A 145 -19.64 -12.74 -12.09
N VAL A 146 -20.16 -12.77 -10.85
CA VAL A 146 -20.97 -11.68 -10.29
C VAL A 146 -20.16 -10.38 -10.24
N VAL A 147 -18.93 -10.40 -9.67
CA VAL A 147 -18.06 -9.21 -9.62
C VAL A 147 -17.71 -8.71 -11.01
N SER A 148 -17.47 -9.62 -11.96
CA SER A 148 -17.17 -9.26 -13.35
C SER A 148 -18.39 -8.63 -14.05
N SER A 149 -19.61 -9.08 -13.75
CA SER A 149 -20.82 -8.50 -14.33
C SER A 149 -21.12 -7.10 -13.80
N VAL A 150 -20.82 -6.85 -12.52
CA VAL A 150 -20.91 -5.51 -11.91
C VAL A 150 -19.86 -4.57 -12.50
N GLY A 151 -18.64 -5.06 -12.75
CA GLY A 151 -17.56 -4.36 -13.46
C GLY A 151 -16.88 -3.24 -12.69
N GLU A 152 -17.40 -2.85 -11.52
CA GLU A 152 -16.82 -1.81 -10.68
C GLU A 152 -17.06 -2.09 -9.19
N LEU A 153 -16.17 -1.57 -8.35
CA LEU A 153 -16.27 -1.64 -6.88
C LEU A 153 -15.91 -0.29 -6.27
N PRO A 154 -16.30 -0.02 -5.01
CA PRO A 154 -15.86 1.16 -4.30
C PRO A 154 -14.33 1.28 -4.25
N ALA A 155 -13.83 2.45 -4.58
CA ALA A 155 -12.38 2.72 -4.69
C ALA A 155 -11.70 2.88 -3.31
N TYR A 156 -11.96 1.97 -2.38
CA TYR A 156 -11.34 1.97 -1.06
C TYR A 156 -9.81 1.98 -1.15
N ILE A 157 -9.19 2.60 -0.18
CA ILE A 157 -7.75 2.53 0.01
C ILE A 157 -7.44 1.22 0.72
N GLY A 158 -6.52 0.44 0.15
CA GLY A 158 -6.21 -0.90 0.61
C GLY A 158 -5.52 -0.97 1.98
N TYR A 159 -5.60 -2.13 2.59
CA TYR A 159 -5.14 -2.41 3.97
C TYR A 159 -3.65 -2.17 4.19
N GLN A 160 -2.83 -2.31 3.16
CA GLN A 160 -1.39 -2.01 3.23
C GLN A 160 -1.10 -0.57 3.71
N ARG A 161 -2.02 0.38 3.46
CA ARG A 161 -1.90 1.75 3.95
C ARG A 161 -1.97 1.83 5.48
N PHE A 162 -2.67 0.89 6.09
CA PHE A 162 -2.94 0.85 7.52
C PHE A 162 -1.98 -0.07 8.29
N GLY A 163 -1.23 -0.91 7.58
CA GLY A 163 -0.31 -1.92 8.11
C GLY A 163 -0.92 -3.32 8.07
N THR A 164 -0.25 -4.25 7.35
CA THR A 164 -0.77 -5.60 7.10
C THR A 164 -0.66 -6.52 8.31
N ARG A 165 0.45 -6.51 9.02
CA ARG A 165 0.65 -7.33 10.24
C ARG A 165 0.11 -6.63 11.49
N ARG A 166 0.08 -5.31 11.45
CA ARG A 166 -0.22 -4.45 12.57
C ARG A 166 -0.95 -3.19 12.08
N PRO A 167 -2.30 -3.24 11.98
CA PRO A 167 -3.10 -2.18 11.37
C PRO A 167 -3.24 -0.95 12.29
N THR A 168 -2.11 -0.35 12.67
CA THR A 168 -2.05 0.78 13.61
C THR A 168 -1.63 2.09 12.98
N THR A 169 -1.22 2.11 11.72
CA THR A 169 -0.66 3.31 11.07
C THR A 169 -1.62 4.50 11.13
N HIS A 170 -2.90 4.28 10.83
CA HIS A 170 -3.93 5.31 10.92
C HIS A 170 -4.26 5.70 12.37
N ILE A 171 -4.14 4.78 13.33
CA ILE A 171 -4.36 5.05 14.75
C ILE A 171 -3.27 5.99 15.28
N VAL A 172 -2.01 5.74 14.94
CA VAL A 172 -0.90 6.66 15.23
C VAL A 172 -1.20 8.03 14.65
N GLY A 173 -1.65 8.10 13.39
CA GLY A 173 -2.04 9.36 12.74
C GLY A 173 -3.14 10.10 13.50
N LYS A 174 -4.19 9.39 13.92
CA LYS A 174 -5.27 9.97 14.75
C LYS A 174 -4.72 10.54 16.07
N LYS A 175 -3.86 9.79 16.76
CA LYS A 175 -3.22 10.23 18.00
C LYS A 175 -2.38 11.50 17.81
N LEU A 176 -1.61 11.58 16.72
CA LEU A 176 -0.84 12.79 16.36
C LEU A 176 -1.74 14.00 16.14
N VAL A 177 -2.84 13.83 15.41
CA VAL A 177 -3.83 14.89 15.15
C VAL A 177 -4.49 15.35 16.45
N GLN A 178 -4.76 14.45 17.39
CA GLN A 178 -5.32 14.75 18.71
C GLN A 178 -4.30 15.30 19.70
N ARG A 179 -3.00 15.44 19.35
CA ARG A 179 -1.90 15.84 20.24
C ARG A 179 -1.69 14.85 21.40
N ASP A 180 -2.21 13.65 21.29
CA ASP A 180 -1.94 12.54 22.21
C ASP A 180 -0.58 11.91 21.84
N TRP A 181 0.50 12.61 22.22
CA TRP A 181 1.87 12.23 21.86
C TRP A 181 2.27 10.88 22.45
N CYS A 182 1.89 10.61 23.68
CA CYS A 182 2.19 9.33 24.34
C CYS A 182 1.37 8.20 23.73
N GLY A 183 0.08 8.41 23.48
CA GLY A 183 -0.72 7.43 22.75
C GLY A 183 -0.18 7.12 21.34
N ALA A 184 0.40 8.10 20.64
CA ALA A 184 1.08 7.85 19.37
C ALA A 184 2.33 6.97 19.56
N VAL A 185 3.15 7.22 20.57
CA VAL A 185 4.32 6.41 20.92
C VAL A 185 3.90 4.99 21.29
N ASP A 186 2.85 4.82 22.11
CA ASP A 186 2.30 3.52 22.51
C ASP A 186 1.93 2.67 21.30
N TYR A 187 1.29 3.27 20.30
CA TYR A 187 0.95 2.57 19.07
C TYR A 187 2.15 2.35 18.13
N ILE A 188 3.24 3.07 18.24
CA ILE A 188 4.48 2.79 17.51
C ILE A 188 5.25 1.65 18.19
N VAL A 189 5.48 1.73 19.50
CA VAL A 189 6.41 0.85 20.22
C VAL A 189 5.71 -0.31 20.92
N GLY A 190 4.62 -0.07 21.62
CA GLY A 190 3.87 -1.03 22.44
C GLY A 190 2.74 -1.75 21.70
N ARG A 191 1.78 -2.26 22.46
CA ARG A 191 0.55 -2.92 21.99
C ARG A 191 0.80 -4.07 21.01
N PRO A 192 1.23 -5.25 21.48
CA PRO A 192 1.48 -6.42 20.65
C PRO A 192 0.21 -6.86 19.91
N PHE A 193 0.36 -7.29 18.64
CA PHE A 193 -0.73 -7.79 17.81
C PHE A 193 -0.58 -9.31 17.59
N PRO A 194 -1.71 -10.04 17.41
CA PRO A 194 -1.69 -11.50 17.23
C PRO A 194 -0.78 -11.95 16.07
N ASN A 195 -0.75 -11.21 14.97
CA ASN A 195 -0.02 -11.56 13.74
C ASN A 195 1.45 -11.11 13.71
N GLU A 196 1.96 -10.59 14.83
CA GLU A 196 3.39 -10.27 14.96
C GLU A 196 4.20 -11.50 15.39
N SER A 197 5.52 -11.48 15.12
CA SER A 197 6.44 -12.50 15.64
C SER A 197 6.52 -12.46 17.17
N GLU A 198 6.80 -13.58 17.79
CA GLU A 198 6.92 -13.67 19.26
C GLU A 198 7.99 -12.70 19.81
N VAL A 199 9.07 -12.49 19.06
CA VAL A 199 10.12 -11.52 19.45
C VAL A 199 9.56 -10.09 19.43
N ALA A 200 8.72 -9.74 18.44
CA ALA A 200 8.07 -8.44 18.38
C ALA A 200 7.06 -8.28 19.53
N LYS A 201 6.24 -9.27 19.78
CA LYS A 201 5.30 -9.28 20.92
C LYS A 201 6.02 -9.09 22.26
N ARG A 202 7.15 -9.76 22.43
CA ARG A 202 7.93 -9.68 23.67
C ARG A 202 8.40 -8.26 23.97
N PHE A 203 9.08 -7.57 23.05
CA PHE A 203 9.55 -6.21 23.35
C PHE A 203 8.41 -5.23 23.55
N ARG A 204 7.28 -5.40 22.83
CA ARG A 204 6.09 -4.55 23.00
C ARG A 204 5.43 -4.77 24.36
N SER A 205 5.33 -6.02 24.82
CA SER A 205 4.81 -6.32 26.17
C SER A 205 5.69 -5.77 27.27
N LEU A 206 7.02 -5.80 27.11
CA LEU A 206 7.95 -5.16 28.04
C LEU A 206 7.77 -3.64 28.10
N TYR A 207 7.54 -3.02 26.93
CA TYR A 207 7.19 -1.59 26.88
C TYR A 207 5.88 -1.32 27.63
N ASP A 208 4.82 -2.08 27.36
CA ASP A 208 3.50 -1.91 27.97
C ASP A 208 3.53 -2.14 29.50
N SER A 209 4.45 -2.96 30.00
CA SER A 209 4.70 -3.14 31.45
C SER A 209 5.53 -2.01 32.09
N GLY A 210 6.01 -1.05 31.30
CA GLY A 210 6.82 0.08 31.77
C GLY A 210 8.33 -0.20 31.85
N ASP A 211 8.80 -1.39 31.52
CA ASP A 211 10.24 -1.71 31.49
C ASP A 211 10.87 -1.27 30.16
N LEU A 212 11.08 0.04 30.03
CA LEU A 212 11.60 0.65 28.80
C LEU A 212 13.02 0.17 28.46
N ARG A 213 13.84 -0.19 29.48
CA ARG A 213 15.20 -0.68 29.25
C ARG A 213 15.19 -2.10 28.68
N ALA A 214 14.49 -3.01 29.32
CA ALA A 214 14.34 -4.38 28.81
C ALA A 214 13.66 -4.39 27.44
N ALA A 215 12.66 -3.54 27.20
CA ALA A 215 12.05 -3.38 25.89
C ALA A 215 13.07 -2.96 24.82
N LEU A 216 13.93 -1.97 25.11
CA LEU A 216 14.95 -1.48 24.18
C LEU A 216 16.01 -2.54 23.85
N GLU A 217 16.42 -3.34 24.83
CA GLU A 217 17.34 -4.45 24.65
C GLU A 217 16.73 -5.59 23.81
N ALA A 218 15.43 -5.86 24.01
CA ALA A 218 14.71 -6.92 23.32
C ALA A 218 14.31 -6.59 21.88
N ILE A 219 14.40 -5.32 21.42
CA ILE A 219 14.02 -4.94 20.05
C ILE A 219 14.92 -5.64 19.02
N PRO A 220 14.36 -6.42 18.04
CA PRO A 220 15.15 -7.10 17.02
C PRO A 220 15.85 -6.12 16.07
N LYS A 221 16.89 -6.61 15.37
CA LYS A 221 17.46 -5.90 14.22
C LYS A 221 16.37 -5.71 13.15
N GLY A 222 16.30 -4.53 12.56
CA GLY A 222 15.28 -4.21 11.53
C GLY A 222 14.11 -3.37 12.04
N PHE A 223 13.84 -3.34 13.36
CA PHE A 223 12.83 -2.45 13.96
C PHE A 223 13.43 -1.05 14.22
N TYR A 224 13.93 -0.42 13.17
CA TYR A 224 14.67 0.86 13.27
C TYR A 224 13.81 2.01 13.79
N GLN A 225 12.52 2.01 13.42
CA GLN A 225 11.55 3.01 13.84
C GLN A 225 11.30 2.93 15.35
N GLU A 226 10.89 1.76 15.83
CA GLU A 226 10.57 1.50 17.23
C GLU A 226 11.78 1.74 18.12
N ARG A 227 12.95 1.26 17.70
CA ARG A 227 14.21 1.46 18.43
C ARG A 227 14.57 2.93 18.56
N ALA A 228 14.41 3.73 17.50
CA ALA A 228 14.75 5.16 17.54
C ALA A 228 13.82 5.91 18.48
N VAL A 229 12.51 5.65 18.41
CA VAL A 229 11.51 6.29 19.26
C VAL A 229 11.69 5.87 20.73
N LEU A 230 11.84 4.57 21.01
CA LEU A 230 12.00 4.07 22.36
C LEU A 230 13.30 4.57 23.01
N LYS A 231 14.41 4.58 22.26
CA LYS A 231 15.68 5.13 22.75
C LYS A 231 15.55 6.61 23.16
N ALA A 232 14.86 7.41 22.34
CA ALA A 232 14.64 8.81 22.64
C ALA A 232 13.69 9.01 23.84
N LEU A 233 12.66 8.17 23.96
CA LEU A 233 11.76 8.17 25.11
C LEU A 233 12.50 7.83 26.40
N THR A 234 13.30 6.75 26.40
CA THR A 234 14.08 6.32 27.57
C THR A 234 15.06 7.41 28.03
N ALA A 235 15.63 8.16 27.08
CA ALA A 235 16.59 9.22 27.38
C ALA A 235 15.94 10.52 27.91
N SER A 236 14.76 10.88 27.40
CA SER A 236 14.13 12.18 27.67
C SER A 236 12.93 12.12 28.62
N GLY A 237 12.29 10.95 28.78
CA GLY A 237 11.01 10.80 29.46
C GLY A 237 9.85 11.55 28.77
N ASN A 238 10.04 12.05 27.53
CA ASN A 238 9.12 12.94 26.86
C ASN A 238 8.67 12.37 25.49
N CYS A 239 7.38 12.04 25.39
CA CYS A 239 6.81 11.43 24.19
C CYS A 239 6.91 12.32 22.95
N PHE A 240 6.74 13.64 23.08
CA PHE A 240 6.87 14.56 21.96
C PHE A 240 8.30 14.59 21.40
N HIS A 241 9.30 14.58 22.28
CA HIS A 241 10.70 14.46 21.85
C HIS A 241 11.00 13.11 21.23
N ALA A 242 10.43 12.03 21.79
CA ALA A 242 10.58 10.69 21.24
C ALA A 242 10.04 10.58 19.81
N LEU A 243 8.89 11.19 19.50
CA LEU A 243 8.34 11.24 18.15
C LEU A 243 9.26 11.95 17.16
N LYS A 244 10.02 12.97 17.56
CA LYS A 244 10.99 13.65 16.69
C LYS A 244 12.17 12.76 16.28
N ALA A 245 12.44 11.68 16.98
CA ALA A 245 13.44 10.68 16.62
C ALA A 245 12.93 9.64 15.61
N SER A 246 11.66 9.74 15.18
CA SER A 246 11.05 8.86 14.19
C SER A 246 11.87 8.78 12.91
N ARG A 247 12.10 7.57 12.41
CA ARG A 247 12.75 7.29 11.11
C ARG A 247 11.78 7.36 9.94
N ILE A 248 10.49 7.18 10.23
CA ILE A 248 9.41 7.35 9.25
C ILE A 248 8.88 8.77 9.38
N PRO A 249 8.68 9.51 8.29
CA PRO A 249 8.04 10.81 8.34
C PRO A 249 6.69 10.73 9.07
N LEU A 250 6.49 11.55 10.09
CA LEU A 250 5.26 11.50 10.90
C LEU A 250 4.01 11.88 10.08
N SER A 251 4.17 12.65 8.99
CA SER A 251 3.11 12.92 8.02
C SER A 251 2.53 11.63 7.42
N PHE A 252 3.36 10.60 7.23
CA PHE A 252 2.91 9.28 6.73
C PHE A 252 1.78 8.68 7.57
N TYR A 253 1.86 8.82 8.90
CA TYR A 253 0.82 8.34 9.80
C TYR A 253 -0.46 9.18 9.70
N VAL A 254 -0.33 10.51 9.62
CA VAL A 254 -1.49 11.42 9.49
C VAL A 254 -2.17 11.23 8.13
N GLU A 255 -1.41 11.03 7.06
CA GLU A 255 -1.95 10.68 5.75
C GLU A 255 -2.65 9.31 5.75
N ALA A 256 -2.19 8.35 6.56
CA ALA A 256 -2.90 7.08 6.74
C ALA A 256 -4.23 7.28 7.48
N PHE A 257 -4.27 8.19 8.46
CA PHE A 257 -5.53 8.56 9.09
C PHE A 257 -6.47 9.28 8.12
N GLN A 258 -5.98 10.17 7.27
CA GLN A 258 -6.78 10.77 6.20
C GLN A 258 -7.33 9.71 5.23
N ALA A 259 -6.54 8.69 4.91
CA ALA A 259 -6.98 7.55 4.10
C ALA A 259 -8.08 6.72 4.80
N TYR A 260 -7.99 6.56 6.11
CA TYR A 260 -9.05 5.93 6.90
C TYR A 260 -10.34 6.75 6.89
N LEU A 261 -10.24 8.08 7.06
CA LEU A 261 -11.39 8.98 6.93
C LEU A 261 -12.01 8.88 5.53
N PHE A 262 -11.18 8.79 4.48
CA PHE A 262 -11.67 8.59 3.11
C PHE A 262 -12.50 7.31 2.99
N ASN A 263 -12.01 6.18 3.50
CA ASN A 263 -12.75 4.91 3.44
C ASN A 263 -14.08 5.01 4.21
N ARG A 264 -14.09 5.71 5.36
CA ARG A 264 -15.31 5.97 6.12
C ARG A 264 -16.30 6.85 5.33
N CYS A 265 -15.83 7.97 4.77
CA CYS A 265 -16.65 8.85 3.94
C CYS A 265 -17.23 8.11 2.73
N LEU A 266 -16.40 7.30 2.06
CA LEU A 266 -16.85 6.50 0.93
C LEU A 266 -17.94 5.51 1.34
N SER A 267 -17.76 4.78 2.45
CA SER A 267 -18.76 3.82 2.96
C SER A 267 -20.12 4.45 3.26
N GLU A 268 -20.12 5.68 3.80
CA GLU A 268 -21.36 6.40 4.13
C GLU A 268 -22.05 7.05 2.91
N ASN A 269 -21.33 7.13 1.77
CA ASN A 269 -21.81 7.79 0.57
C ASN A 269 -21.85 6.89 -0.68
N LEU A 270 -21.87 5.56 -0.51
CA LEU A 270 -21.95 4.63 -1.64
C LEU A 270 -23.20 4.88 -2.52
N ASP A 271 -24.32 5.17 -1.90
CA ASP A 271 -25.61 5.40 -2.56
C ASP A 271 -25.79 6.84 -3.09
N SER A 272 -24.79 7.71 -2.90
CA SER A 272 -24.84 9.11 -3.37
C SER A 272 -24.50 9.22 -4.86
N ASN A 273 -24.92 10.33 -5.50
CA ASN A 273 -24.58 10.62 -6.89
C ASN A 273 -23.18 11.23 -7.07
N GLN A 274 -22.36 11.26 -6.02
CA GLN A 274 -21.01 11.80 -6.10
C GLN A 274 -20.10 10.87 -6.94
N LEU A 275 -19.35 11.43 -7.88
CA LEU A 275 -18.38 10.69 -8.68
C LEU A 275 -17.02 10.54 -7.99
N LYS A 276 -16.76 11.45 -7.04
CA LYS A 276 -15.50 11.52 -6.29
C LYS A 276 -15.77 11.77 -4.82
N ILE A 277 -14.88 11.27 -3.97
CA ILE A 277 -14.83 11.59 -2.55
C ILE A 277 -13.61 12.47 -2.29
N ILE A 278 -13.81 13.55 -1.55
CA ILE A 278 -12.75 14.49 -1.19
C ILE A 278 -12.69 14.57 0.33
N VAL A 279 -11.53 14.27 0.89
CA VAL A 279 -11.26 14.49 2.32
C VAL A 279 -10.29 15.64 2.44
N HIS A 280 -10.80 16.76 2.95
CA HIS A 280 -9.99 17.96 3.18
C HIS A 280 -9.07 17.77 4.40
N GLY A 281 -7.99 18.55 4.45
CA GLY A 281 -7.10 18.59 5.61
C GLY A 281 -7.75 19.23 6.86
N ARG A 282 -8.92 19.83 6.72
CA ARG A 282 -9.73 20.44 7.80
C ARG A 282 -11.19 20.08 7.64
N TYR A 283 -11.87 20.00 8.77
CA TYR A 283 -13.32 19.87 8.82
C TYR A 283 -14.00 21.03 8.09
N ASP A 284 -14.96 20.69 7.25
CA ASP A 284 -15.83 21.65 6.59
C ASP A 284 -17.29 21.34 6.98
N PRO A 285 -17.98 22.25 7.69
CA PRO A 285 -19.38 22.05 8.06
C PRO A 285 -20.33 22.02 6.87
N SER A 286 -19.94 22.56 5.73
CA SER A 286 -20.72 22.55 4.48
C SER A 286 -20.50 21.27 3.65
N ASP A 287 -19.51 20.43 3.99
CA ASP A 287 -19.23 19.19 3.27
C ASP A 287 -20.37 18.17 3.48
N PRO A 288 -21.15 17.83 2.44
CA PRO A 288 -22.27 16.91 2.57
C PRO A 288 -21.81 15.46 2.76
N VAL A 289 -20.56 15.14 2.41
CA VAL A 289 -20.02 13.78 2.32
C VAL A 289 -19.31 13.36 3.61
N CYS A 290 -18.31 14.13 4.04
CA CYS A 290 -17.41 13.72 5.13
C CYS A 290 -17.73 14.36 6.49
N ARG A 291 -18.62 15.35 6.55
CA ARG A 291 -18.94 16.07 7.80
C ARG A 291 -19.23 15.14 8.98
N LYS A 292 -20.10 14.15 8.80
CA LYS A 292 -20.48 13.20 9.85
C LYS A 292 -19.28 12.37 10.33
N VAL A 293 -18.44 11.97 9.41
CA VAL A 293 -17.24 11.16 9.70
C VAL A 293 -16.26 11.96 10.56
N PHE A 294 -15.94 13.19 10.20
CA PHE A 294 -15.07 14.05 11.00
C PHE A 294 -15.62 14.27 12.41
N LEU A 295 -16.90 14.53 12.55
CA LEU A 295 -17.56 14.70 13.86
C LEU A 295 -17.49 13.42 14.70
N SER A 296 -17.78 12.25 14.09
CA SER A 296 -17.74 10.96 14.79
C SER A 296 -16.33 10.57 15.25
N GLU A 297 -15.31 11.02 14.55
CA GLU A 297 -13.90 10.79 14.92
C GLU A 297 -13.37 11.82 15.92
N GLY A 298 -14.13 12.89 16.19
CA GLY A 298 -13.74 13.97 17.09
C GLY A 298 -12.53 14.76 16.58
N VAL A 299 -12.41 14.96 15.27
CA VAL A 299 -11.28 15.60 14.61
C VAL A 299 -11.76 16.74 13.72
N TYR A 300 -11.09 17.89 13.78
CA TYR A 300 -11.45 19.09 13.02
C TYR A 300 -10.32 19.61 12.12
N ASP A 301 -9.07 19.29 12.41
CA ASP A 301 -7.91 19.70 11.61
C ASP A 301 -6.86 18.59 11.64
N LEU A 302 -6.45 18.13 10.46
CA LEU A 302 -5.41 17.10 10.29
C LEU A 302 -4.00 17.67 10.35
N ASN A 303 -3.87 19.00 10.33
CA ASN A 303 -2.56 19.63 10.44
C ASN A 303 -2.02 19.54 11.88
N VAL A 304 -0.71 19.30 11.99
CA VAL A 304 0.00 19.22 13.27
C VAL A 304 1.21 20.16 13.20
N PRO A 305 0.99 21.49 13.37
CA PRO A 305 2.05 22.50 13.21
C PRO A 305 3.25 22.25 14.12
N GLU A 306 3.04 21.71 15.32
CA GLU A 306 4.08 21.40 16.31
C GLU A 306 5.12 20.39 15.77
N LEU A 307 4.68 19.54 14.83
CA LEU A 307 5.51 18.56 14.12
C LEU A 307 5.77 18.97 12.67
N LYS A 308 5.41 20.20 12.29
CA LYS A 308 5.54 20.73 10.91
C LYS A 308 4.78 19.88 9.87
N ILE A 309 3.67 19.25 10.26
CA ILE A 309 2.84 18.44 9.38
C ILE A 309 1.73 19.31 8.81
N LYS A 310 1.66 19.36 7.47
CA LYS A 310 0.58 20.02 6.72
C LYS A 310 -0.05 19.00 5.79
N ILE A 311 -1.35 18.80 5.91
CA ILE A 311 -2.13 17.83 5.13
C ILE A 311 -3.00 18.58 4.12
N GLY A 312 -2.84 18.24 2.86
CA GLY A 312 -3.68 18.74 1.78
C GLY A 312 -4.98 17.94 1.63
N LYS A 313 -5.71 18.20 0.54
CA LYS A 313 -6.87 17.39 0.17
C LYS A 313 -6.45 16.02 -0.35
N LEU A 314 -7.19 14.98 0.01
CA LEU A 314 -7.16 13.67 -0.62
C LEU A 314 -8.41 13.55 -1.49
N GLU A 315 -8.25 13.49 -2.80
CA GLU A 315 -9.33 13.36 -3.77
C GLU A 315 -9.14 12.08 -4.55
N ARG A 316 -10.19 11.25 -4.62
CA ARG A 316 -10.18 9.99 -5.36
C ARG A 316 -11.56 9.72 -5.97
N PRO A 317 -11.64 8.94 -7.07
CA PRO A 317 -12.93 8.48 -7.58
C PRO A 317 -13.65 7.65 -6.50
N LYS A 318 -14.98 7.67 -6.54
CA LYS A 318 -15.84 6.86 -5.67
C LYS A 318 -15.75 5.38 -6.03
N MET A 319 -15.75 5.08 -7.32
CA MET A 319 -15.71 3.72 -7.85
C MET A 319 -14.40 3.46 -8.57
N MET A 320 -13.93 2.23 -8.51
CA MET A 320 -12.84 1.72 -9.34
C MET A 320 -13.38 0.71 -10.33
N ARG A 321 -13.02 0.88 -11.61
CA ARG A 321 -13.37 -0.05 -12.66
C ARG A 321 -12.45 -1.27 -12.61
N ILE A 322 -13.04 -2.45 -12.71
CA ILE A 322 -12.31 -3.72 -12.83
C ILE A 322 -12.36 -4.13 -14.31
N ARG A 323 -11.19 -4.25 -14.93
CA ARG A 323 -11.09 -4.60 -16.36
C ARG A 323 -10.64 -6.04 -16.49
N ASN A 324 -11.28 -6.78 -17.41
CA ASN A 324 -10.88 -8.14 -17.83
C ASN A 324 -10.77 -9.14 -16.66
N LEU A 325 -11.68 -9.06 -15.69
CA LEU A 325 -11.69 -10.02 -14.57
C LEU A 325 -12.09 -11.40 -15.08
N LYS A 326 -11.18 -12.35 -14.93
CA LYS A 326 -11.39 -13.75 -15.30
C LYS A 326 -10.63 -14.67 -14.34
N MET A 327 -11.00 -15.94 -14.36
CA MET A 327 -10.32 -17.00 -13.62
C MET A 327 -9.95 -18.14 -14.56
N GLU A 328 -8.71 -18.59 -14.47
CA GLU A 328 -8.19 -19.76 -15.15
C GLU A 328 -7.55 -20.66 -14.09
N GLU A 329 -8.03 -21.89 -13.98
CA GLU A 329 -7.64 -22.82 -12.90
C GLU A 329 -7.86 -22.20 -11.50
N ASN A 330 -6.80 -21.99 -10.74
CA ASN A 330 -6.81 -21.32 -9.43
C ASN A 330 -6.29 -19.87 -9.48
N ARG A 331 -6.08 -19.31 -10.66
CA ARG A 331 -5.52 -17.96 -10.85
C ARG A 331 -6.57 -17.00 -11.38
N ILE A 332 -6.76 -15.89 -10.68
CA ILE A 332 -7.56 -14.77 -11.17
C ILE A 332 -6.65 -13.74 -11.86
N SER A 333 -7.15 -13.13 -12.92
CA SER A 333 -6.49 -12.01 -13.58
C SER A 333 -7.46 -10.86 -13.80
N PHE A 334 -7.00 -9.63 -13.60
CA PHE A 334 -7.74 -8.40 -13.84
C PHE A 334 -6.81 -7.20 -13.89
N ALA A 335 -7.30 -6.10 -14.43
CA ALA A 335 -6.56 -4.84 -14.44
C ALA A 335 -7.33 -3.74 -13.68
N LEU A 336 -6.58 -2.89 -12.99
CA LEU A 336 -7.08 -1.72 -12.28
C LEU A 336 -6.32 -0.48 -12.70
N ASP A 337 -6.99 0.65 -12.66
CA ASP A 337 -6.36 1.95 -12.91
C ASP A 337 -5.36 2.30 -11.79
N ARG A 338 -4.46 3.21 -12.10
CA ARG A 338 -3.41 3.66 -11.18
C ARG A 338 -3.98 4.10 -9.84
N GLY A 339 -3.38 3.62 -8.76
CA GLY A 339 -3.77 3.96 -7.39
C GLY A 339 -4.94 3.15 -6.84
N MET A 340 -5.46 2.16 -7.59
CA MET A 340 -6.46 1.21 -7.10
C MET A 340 -5.79 -0.03 -6.51
N TYR A 341 -6.51 -0.75 -5.66
CA TYR A 341 -5.96 -1.82 -4.83
C TYR A 341 -6.59 -3.17 -5.14
N ALA A 342 -5.78 -4.13 -5.56
CA ALA A 342 -6.22 -5.51 -5.81
C ALA A 342 -6.79 -6.17 -4.55
N THR A 343 -6.29 -5.82 -3.37
CA THR A 343 -6.78 -6.35 -2.09
C THR A 343 -8.23 -5.97 -1.80
N VAL A 344 -8.73 -4.89 -2.37
CA VAL A 344 -10.16 -4.52 -2.30
C VAL A 344 -11.01 -5.46 -3.14
N VAL A 345 -10.54 -5.84 -4.34
CA VAL A 345 -11.21 -6.85 -5.18
C VAL A 345 -11.20 -8.21 -4.50
N LEU A 346 -10.06 -8.64 -3.95
CA LEU A 346 -9.96 -9.89 -3.19
C LEU A 346 -10.90 -9.92 -1.99
N ARG A 347 -10.97 -8.84 -1.23
CA ARG A 347 -11.86 -8.71 -0.08
C ARG A 347 -13.33 -8.90 -0.49
N GLU A 348 -13.74 -8.28 -1.59
CA GLU A 348 -15.12 -8.40 -2.07
C GLU A 348 -15.44 -9.82 -2.49
N ILE A 349 -14.55 -10.50 -3.19
CA ILE A 349 -14.73 -11.87 -3.67
C ILE A 349 -14.66 -12.89 -2.52
N LEU A 350 -13.64 -12.78 -1.67
CA LEU A 350 -13.34 -13.81 -0.67
C LEU A 350 -14.15 -13.65 0.62
N ARG A 351 -14.60 -12.44 0.93
CA ARG A 351 -15.25 -12.09 2.21
C ARG A 351 -14.44 -12.46 3.46
N ALA A 352 -13.19 -12.83 3.28
CA ALA A 352 -12.26 -13.26 4.32
C ALA A 352 -11.50 -12.07 4.92
N ASP A 353 -10.80 -12.32 6.04
CA ASP A 353 -9.93 -11.32 6.64
C ASP A 353 -8.84 -10.90 5.64
N PRO A 354 -8.72 -9.61 5.30
CA PRO A 354 -7.70 -9.11 4.41
C PRO A 354 -6.26 -9.48 4.79
N LEU A 355 -5.99 -9.72 6.06
CA LEU A 355 -4.67 -10.14 6.54
C LEU A 355 -4.23 -11.51 5.98
N LEU A 356 -5.18 -12.33 5.52
CA LEU A 356 -4.88 -13.64 4.93
C LEU A 356 -4.33 -13.57 3.52
N PHE A 357 -4.52 -12.43 2.82
CA PHE A 357 -4.14 -12.26 1.42
C PHE A 357 -3.41 -10.93 1.11
N THR A 358 -2.99 -10.17 2.13
CA THR A 358 -2.20 -8.90 1.96
C THR A 358 -0.71 -9.02 2.20
#